data_aef956499cf42c5d1c6a4fb86c4af5ff
#
_entry.id   aef956499cf42c5d1c6a4fb86c4af5ff
#
_cell.length_a   1.000
_cell.length_b   1.000
_cell.length_c   1.000
_cell.angle_alpha   90.00
_cell.angle_beta   90.00
_cell.angle_gamma   90.00
#
_symmetry.space_group_name_H-M   'P 1'
#
loop_
_entity.id
_entity.type
_entity.pdbx_description
1 polymer ?
#
loop_
_entity_poly.entity_id
_entity_poly.type
_entity_poly.pdbx_seq_one_letter_code
_entity_poly.pdbx_strand_id
1 'polypeptide(L)'
;LSVTGAEGFPALKDAGNVLRPYTAFKLSLRLPPLVDAAQAVQQLKALLEDNAPYQAKVTFESAGGATGWNAPSTAPWIERALNDASNAHFGAPCGTIGQGGTIPLMNMLSQGFPKAQMMVCGVLGPKSNAHGPNEFLHVPYAKRLTAAVASVIAAHP
;
A
#
# COMPACT_ATOMS: atom_id res chain seq x y z
N LEU A 1 -4.21 -11.14 -0.80
CA LEU A 1 -4.55 -11.48 -2.17
C LEU A 1 -5.94 -10.95 -2.50
N SER A 2 -6.08 -10.27 -3.64
CA SER A 2 -7.37 -9.84 -4.21
C SER A 2 -7.45 -10.25 -5.67
N VAL A 3 -8.63 -10.66 -6.10
CA VAL A 3 -8.96 -10.82 -7.51
C VAL A 3 -9.49 -9.48 -8.00
N THR A 4 -8.75 -8.84 -8.90
CA THR A 4 -9.07 -7.47 -9.38
C THR A 4 -9.68 -7.47 -10.78
N GLY A 5 -9.73 -8.63 -11.44
CA GLY A 5 -10.38 -8.80 -12.73
C GLY A 5 -10.56 -10.26 -13.08
N ALA A 6 -11.51 -10.54 -13.93
CA ALA A 6 -11.77 -11.88 -14.46
C ALA A 6 -12.16 -11.77 -15.93
N GLU A 7 -11.72 -12.73 -16.74
CA GLU A 7 -12.00 -12.84 -18.17
C GLU A 7 -12.34 -14.30 -18.53
N GLY A 8 -12.97 -14.50 -19.67
CA GLY A 8 -13.42 -15.82 -20.13
C GLY A 8 -14.82 -16.21 -19.61
N PHE A 9 -15.53 -15.30 -18.98
CA PHE A 9 -16.92 -15.49 -18.54
C PHE A 9 -17.87 -14.73 -19.47
N PRO A 10 -18.96 -15.38 -19.94
CA PRO A 10 -20.00 -14.66 -20.67
C PRO A 10 -20.78 -13.73 -19.75
N ALA A 11 -21.47 -12.74 -20.30
CA ALA A 11 -22.44 -11.97 -19.55
C ALA A 11 -23.55 -12.87 -18.98
N LEU A 12 -24.13 -12.52 -17.82
CA LEU A 12 -25.12 -13.35 -17.16
C LEU A 12 -26.31 -13.74 -18.05
N LYS A 13 -26.75 -12.83 -18.91
CA LYS A 13 -27.85 -13.07 -19.88
C LYS A 13 -27.52 -14.09 -20.96
N ASP A 14 -26.22 -14.29 -21.25
CA ASP A 14 -25.73 -15.19 -22.29
C ASP A 14 -25.05 -16.43 -21.68
N ALA A 15 -25.11 -16.56 -20.35
CA ALA A 15 -24.48 -17.66 -19.65
C ALA A 15 -25.28 -18.96 -19.82
N GLY A 16 -24.59 -20.05 -20.13
CA GLY A 16 -25.14 -21.35 -20.32
C GLY A 16 -24.23 -22.45 -19.76
N ASN A 17 -24.73 -23.69 -19.83
CA ASN A 17 -24.03 -24.86 -19.30
C ASN A 17 -23.06 -25.42 -20.35
N VAL A 18 -22.01 -24.68 -20.65
CA VAL A 18 -21.01 -24.97 -21.68
C VAL A 18 -19.59 -24.97 -21.15
N LEU A 19 -18.71 -25.72 -21.77
CA LEU A 19 -17.27 -25.65 -21.48
C LEU A 19 -16.70 -24.34 -22.03
N ARG A 20 -15.89 -23.69 -21.22
CA ARG A 20 -15.19 -22.46 -21.62
C ARG A 20 -13.80 -22.79 -22.14
N PRO A 21 -13.31 -22.07 -23.16
CA PRO A 21 -11.97 -22.31 -23.73
C PRO A 21 -10.86 -21.91 -22.75
N TYR A 22 -11.09 -20.87 -21.94
CA TYR A 22 -10.16 -20.40 -20.91
C TYR A 22 -10.89 -19.63 -19.81
N THR A 23 -10.19 -19.40 -18.73
CA THR A 23 -10.55 -18.42 -17.69
C THR A 23 -9.27 -17.73 -17.24
N ALA A 24 -9.30 -16.40 -17.16
CA ALA A 24 -8.18 -15.63 -16.67
C ALA A 24 -8.58 -14.78 -15.45
N PHE A 25 -7.66 -14.65 -14.51
CA PHE A 25 -7.83 -13.81 -13.33
C PHE A 25 -6.67 -12.85 -13.21
N LYS A 26 -6.99 -11.57 -12.96
CA LYS A 26 -6.01 -10.59 -12.54
C LYS A 26 -5.91 -10.61 -11.02
N LEU A 27 -4.73 -10.94 -10.52
CA LEU A 27 -4.46 -11.04 -9.10
C LEU A 27 -3.65 -9.85 -8.61
N SER A 28 -3.97 -9.35 -7.44
CA SER A 28 -3.16 -8.38 -6.70
C SER A 28 -2.73 -9.01 -5.38
N LEU A 29 -1.42 -9.16 -5.19
CA LEU A 29 -0.83 -9.73 -3.99
C LEU A 29 -0.02 -8.66 -3.26
N ARG A 30 -0.39 -8.37 -2.02
CA ARG A 30 0.40 -7.50 -1.15
C ARG A 30 1.41 -8.34 -0.39
N LEU A 31 2.67 -7.90 -0.42
CA LEU A 31 3.79 -8.59 0.20
C LEU A 31 4.16 -7.93 1.53
N PRO A 32 4.64 -8.69 2.52
CA PRO A 32 5.30 -8.13 3.70
C PRO A 32 6.54 -7.31 3.31
N PRO A 33 6.91 -6.30 4.11
CA PRO A 33 7.96 -5.33 3.72
C PRO A 33 9.35 -5.94 3.56
N LEU A 34 9.63 -7.11 4.14
CA LEU A 34 10.92 -7.79 4.05
C LEU A 34 11.00 -8.86 2.95
N VAL A 35 9.93 -9.03 2.19
CA VAL A 35 9.89 -10.00 1.08
C VAL A 35 10.40 -9.34 -0.19
N ASP A 36 11.37 -9.97 -0.85
CA ASP A 36 11.82 -9.57 -2.17
C ASP A 36 10.72 -9.83 -3.21
N ALA A 37 10.30 -8.78 -3.89
CA ALA A 37 9.18 -8.85 -4.82
C ALA A 37 9.52 -9.66 -6.08
N ALA A 38 10.75 -9.63 -6.57
CA ALA A 38 11.14 -10.38 -7.76
C ALA A 38 11.15 -11.89 -7.47
N GLN A 39 11.67 -12.29 -6.32
CA GLN A 39 11.61 -13.68 -5.88
C GLN A 39 10.17 -14.15 -5.66
N ALA A 40 9.33 -13.32 -5.04
CA ALA A 40 7.92 -13.65 -4.82
C ALA A 40 7.17 -13.88 -6.16
N VAL A 41 7.42 -13.07 -7.18
CA VAL A 41 6.86 -13.25 -8.52
C VAL A 41 7.29 -14.58 -9.12
N GLN A 42 8.57 -14.93 -9.04
CA GLN A 42 9.08 -16.21 -9.57
C GLN A 42 8.49 -17.41 -8.84
N GLN A 43 8.42 -17.34 -7.50
CA GLN A 43 7.83 -18.43 -6.71
C GLN A 43 6.34 -18.60 -6.98
N LEU A 44 5.61 -17.49 -7.15
CA LEU A 44 4.20 -17.55 -7.49
C LEU A 44 3.98 -18.14 -8.89
N LYS A 45 4.82 -17.78 -9.87
CA LYS A 45 4.80 -18.37 -11.20
C LYS A 45 4.98 -19.89 -11.13
N ALA A 46 6.04 -20.34 -10.48
CA ALA A 46 6.32 -21.76 -10.34
C ALA A 46 5.18 -22.51 -9.61
N LEU A 47 4.65 -21.92 -8.54
CA LEU A 47 3.53 -22.51 -7.79
C LEU A 47 2.30 -22.72 -8.67
N LEU A 48 1.96 -21.77 -9.54
CA LEU A 48 0.75 -21.82 -10.36
C LEU A 48 0.91 -22.66 -11.62
N GLU A 49 2.08 -22.64 -12.25
CA GLU A 49 2.32 -23.35 -13.51
C GLU A 49 2.72 -24.81 -13.27
N ASP A 50 3.61 -25.09 -12.29
CA ASP A 50 4.15 -26.42 -12.09
C ASP A 50 3.19 -27.38 -11.39
N ASN A 51 2.23 -26.84 -10.64
CA ASN A 51 1.32 -27.63 -9.78
C ASN A 51 -0.15 -27.50 -10.20
N ALA A 52 -0.42 -27.18 -11.44
CA ALA A 52 -1.79 -27.03 -11.93
C ALA A 52 -2.57 -28.35 -11.80
N PRO A 53 -3.72 -28.38 -11.09
CA PRO A 53 -4.51 -29.58 -10.93
C PRO A 53 -5.18 -29.99 -12.26
N TYR A 54 -5.53 -31.28 -12.36
CA TYR A 54 -6.28 -31.84 -13.48
C TYR A 54 -5.63 -31.62 -14.85
N GLN A 55 -4.30 -31.51 -14.90
CA GLN A 55 -3.54 -31.25 -16.14
C GLN A 55 -3.95 -29.94 -16.85
N ALA A 56 -4.48 -28.98 -16.10
CA ALA A 56 -4.82 -27.67 -16.63
C ALA A 56 -3.54 -26.97 -17.16
N LYS A 57 -3.66 -26.33 -18.30
CA LYS A 57 -2.59 -25.47 -18.83
C LYS A 57 -2.74 -24.11 -18.19
N VAL A 58 -1.79 -23.75 -17.34
CA VAL A 58 -1.74 -22.43 -16.70
C VAL A 58 -0.61 -21.62 -17.32
N THR A 59 -0.88 -20.36 -17.62
CA THR A 59 0.11 -19.37 -18.03
C THR A 59 0.07 -18.22 -17.03
N PHE A 60 1.20 -17.91 -16.43
CA PHE A 60 1.36 -16.81 -15.51
C PHE A 60 2.07 -15.65 -16.18
N GLU A 61 1.40 -14.50 -16.24
CA GLU A 61 1.98 -13.25 -16.69
C GLU A 61 2.09 -12.27 -15.52
N SER A 62 3.20 -11.56 -15.42
CA SER A 62 3.43 -10.60 -14.35
C SER A 62 3.84 -9.25 -14.91
N ALA A 63 3.20 -8.20 -14.42
CA ALA A 63 3.63 -6.82 -14.63
C ALA A 63 4.81 -6.41 -13.73
N GLY A 64 5.39 -7.37 -12.98
CA GLY A 64 6.41 -7.13 -11.97
C GLY A 64 5.84 -6.95 -10.57
N GLY A 65 6.73 -6.73 -9.64
CA GLY A 65 6.40 -6.45 -8.23
C GLY A 65 7.31 -5.36 -7.68
N ALA A 66 6.91 -4.76 -6.57
CA ALA A 66 7.74 -3.81 -5.85
C ALA A 66 7.90 -4.26 -4.39
N THR A 67 9.14 -4.23 -3.91
CA THR A 67 9.47 -4.55 -2.52
C THR A 67 8.95 -3.45 -1.60
N GLY A 68 8.38 -3.83 -0.47
CA GLY A 68 7.86 -2.93 0.54
C GLY A 68 8.94 -2.15 1.28
N TRP A 69 8.50 -1.30 2.17
CA TRP A 69 9.37 -0.52 3.04
C TRP A 69 9.18 -0.95 4.49
N ASN A 70 10.27 -1.42 5.11
CA ASN A 70 10.33 -1.65 6.55
C ASN A 70 10.82 -0.38 7.21
N ALA A 71 9.92 0.39 7.80
CA ALA A 71 10.23 1.66 8.43
C ALA A 71 11.29 1.47 9.54
N PRO A 72 12.42 2.17 9.51
CA PRO A 72 13.38 2.17 10.61
C PRO A 72 12.77 2.84 11.86
N SER A 73 13.38 2.60 13.01
CA SER A 73 13.02 3.31 14.22
C SER A 73 13.21 4.81 14.05
N THR A 74 12.25 5.58 14.55
CA THR A 74 12.33 7.03 14.56
C THR A 74 13.39 7.52 15.55
N ALA A 75 14.09 8.60 15.21
CA ALA A 75 15.03 9.22 16.12
C ALA A 75 14.29 9.95 17.27
N PRO A 76 14.87 10.02 18.47
CA PRO A 76 14.19 10.65 19.62
C PRO A 76 13.78 12.11 19.42
N TRP A 77 14.48 12.85 18.58
CA TRP A 77 14.13 14.24 18.31
C TRP A 77 12.83 14.36 17.50
N ILE A 78 12.64 13.50 16.49
CA ILE A 78 11.43 13.56 15.68
C ILE A 78 10.22 12.99 16.42
N GLU A 79 10.40 11.99 17.29
CA GLU A 79 9.34 11.52 18.18
C GLU A 79 8.82 12.64 19.08
N ARG A 80 9.73 13.40 19.70
CA ARG A 80 9.35 14.56 20.50
C ARG A 80 8.64 15.61 19.64
N ALA A 81 9.22 15.98 18.51
CA ALA A 81 8.65 16.98 17.62
C ALA A 81 7.25 16.60 17.11
N LEU A 82 7.02 15.33 16.80
CA LEU A 82 5.72 14.82 16.39
C LEU A 82 4.69 14.91 17.54
N ASN A 83 5.08 14.54 18.75
CA ASN A 83 4.20 14.62 19.91
C ASN A 83 3.86 16.07 20.27
N ASP A 84 4.85 16.96 20.26
CA ASP A 84 4.65 18.39 20.55
C ASP A 84 3.76 19.04 19.49
N ALA A 85 4.01 18.80 18.22
CA ALA A 85 3.19 19.30 17.13
C ALA A 85 1.76 18.75 17.18
N SER A 86 1.60 17.45 17.48
CA SER A 86 0.27 16.83 17.60
C SER A 86 -0.52 17.42 18.77
N ASN A 87 0.08 17.57 19.94
CA ASN A 87 -0.57 18.20 21.07
C ASN A 87 -0.96 19.66 20.79
N ALA A 88 -0.08 20.43 20.14
CA ALA A 88 -0.33 21.84 19.83
C ALA A 88 -1.46 22.03 18.79
N HIS A 89 -1.53 21.19 17.76
CA HIS A 89 -2.46 21.39 16.66
C HIS A 89 -3.70 20.49 16.70
N PHE A 90 -3.65 19.37 17.41
CA PHE A 90 -4.75 18.40 17.50
C PHE A 90 -5.23 18.16 18.94
N GLY A 91 -4.49 18.59 19.96
CA GLY A 91 -4.85 18.41 21.35
C GLY A 91 -4.69 16.97 21.87
N ALA A 92 -3.91 16.14 21.20
CA ALA A 92 -3.66 14.76 21.56
C ALA A 92 -2.25 14.31 21.13
N PRO A 93 -1.65 13.31 21.79
CA PRO A 93 -0.37 12.75 21.42
C PRO A 93 -0.39 12.20 19.98
N CYS A 94 0.77 12.19 19.33
CA CYS A 94 0.92 11.58 18.03
C CYS A 94 0.82 10.04 18.13
N GLY A 95 -0.05 9.46 17.34
CA GLY A 95 -0.14 8.00 17.18
C GLY A 95 0.50 7.55 15.86
N THR A 96 1.01 6.32 15.86
CA THR A 96 1.50 5.65 14.65
C THR A 96 0.65 4.43 14.35
N ILE A 97 0.42 4.19 13.07
CA ILE A 97 -0.27 2.99 12.59
C ILE A 97 0.61 2.27 11.57
N GLY A 98 0.65 0.94 11.65
CA GLY A 98 1.22 0.11 10.60
C GLY A 98 0.24 0.03 9.42
N GLN A 99 0.69 0.35 8.24
CA GLN A 99 -0.09 0.14 7.03
C GLN A 99 0.49 -1.00 6.21
N GLY A 100 -0.34 -2.00 5.93
CA GLY A 100 -0.02 -3.06 4.99
C GLY A 100 -0.19 -2.56 3.56
N GLY A 101 0.83 -2.78 2.78
CA GLY A 101 0.83 -2.45 1.35
C GLY A 101 2.14 -1.83 0.91
N THR A 102 2.47 -2.15 -0.31
CA THR A 102 3.70 -1.68 -0.92
C THR A 102 3.55 -0.24 -1.33
N ILE A 103 4.37 0.65 -0.78
CA ILE A 103 4.55 2.01 -1.25
C ILE A 103 5.99 2.12 -1.78
N PRO A 104 6.24 1.87 -3.08
CA PRO A 104 7.58 1.82 -3.65
C PRO A 104 8.39 3.08 -3.42
N LEU A 105 7.73 4.23 -3.41
CA LEU A 105 8.35 5.53 -3.16
C LEU A 105 9.11 5.55 -1.82
N MET A 106 8.52 5.01 -0.75
CA MET A 106 9.15 5.03 0.57
C MET A 106 10.39 4.17 0.63
N ASN A 107 10.36 3.01 -0.02
CA ASN A 107 11.56 2.16 -0.12
C ASN A 107 12.67 2.85 -0.92
N MET A 108 12.33 3.46 -2.05
CA MET A 108 13.27 4.19 -2.89
C MET A 108 13.91 5.37 -2.14
N LEU A 109 13.10 6.17 -1.44
CA LEU A 109 13.60 7.30 -0.64
C LEU A 109 14.50 6.83 0.51
N SER A 110 14.11 5.75 1.18
CA SER A 110 14.91 5.20 2.29
C SER A 110 16.25 4.65 1.82
N GLN A 111 16.30 4.06 0.64
CA GLN A 111 17.56 3.60 0.05
C GLN A 111 18.44 4.77 -0.43
N GLY A 112 17.84 5.78 -1.04
CA GLY A 112 18.56 6.97 -1.51
C GLY A 112 19.05 7.88 -0.39
N PHE A 113 18.33 7.90 0.73
CA PHE A 113 18.60 8.77 1.88
C PHE A 113 18.58 7.98 3.20
N PRO A 114 19.56 7.09 3.44
CA PRO A 114 19.52 6.15 4.57
C PRO A 114 19.61 6.81 5.95
N LYS A 115 20.03 8.07 6.02
CA LYS A 115 20.07 8.84 7.27
C LYS A 115 18.85 9.73 7.49
N ALA A 116 17.98 9.86 6.49
CA ALA A 116 16.79 10.69 6.61
C ALA A 116 15.75 10.05 7.53
N GLN A 117 15.10 10.89 8.33
CA GLN A 117 13.91 10.49 9.07
C GLN A 117 12.68 10.65 8.17
N MET A 118 11.81 9.65 8.19
CA MET A 118 10.65 9.62 7.33
C MET A 118 9.37 9.88 8.15
N MET A 119 8.69 10.95 7.83
CA MET A 119 7.36 11.24 8.37
C MET A 119 6.32 10.98 7.26
N VAL A 120 5.56 9.91 7.39
CA VAL A 120 4.51 9.56 6.44
C VAL A 120 3.16 9.88 7.07
N CYS A 121 2.43 10.80 6.48
CA CYS A 121 1.13 11.22 6.99
C CYS A 121 0.12 11.38 5.85
N GLY A 122 -1.15 11.22 6.18
CA GLY A 122 -2.27 11.42 5.27
C GLY A 122 -2.99 12.73 5.55
N VAL A 123 -3.64 13.29 4.54
CA VAL A 123 -4.24 14.64 4.60
C VAL A 123 -5.76 14.64 4.47
N LEU A 124 -6.38 13.52 4.11
CA LEU A 124 -7.83 13.46 3.87
C LEU A 124 -8.66 13.88 5.07
N GLY A 125 -8.33 13.35 6.25
CA GLY A 125 -9.04 13.62 7.48
C GLY A 125 -10.22 12.69 7.76
N PRO A 126 -10.92 12.91 8.88
CA PRO A 126 -12.00 12.04 9.32
C PRO A 126 -13.18 12.03 8.35
N LYS A 127 -13.78 10.86 8.16
CA LYS A 127 -14.99 10.66 7.34
C LYS A 127 -14.84 10.99 5.86
N SER A 128 -13.62 11.14 5.37
CA SER A 128 -13.34 11.55 3.98
C SER A 128 -13.71 10.50 2.94
N ASN A 129 -14.07 9.29 3.35
CA ASN A 129 -14.48 8.19 2.47
C ASN A 129 -13.43 7.86 1.39
N ALA A 130 -12.17 7.70 1.80
CA ALA A 130 -11.03 7.41 0.92
C ALA A 130 -11.34 6.24 -0.02
N HIS A 131 -11.10 6.42 -1.32
CA HIS A 131 -11.38 5.48 -2.40
C HIS A 131 -12.86 5.13 -2.59
N GLY A 132 -13.77 5.89 -2.00
CA GLY A 132 -15.20 5.71 -2.13
C GLY A 132 -15.90 6.85 -2.88
N PRO A 133 -17.21 6.71 -3.16
CA PRO A 133 -18.00 7.80 -3.75
C PRO A 133 -18.00 9.04 -2.87
N ASN A 134 -17.93 10.22 -3.49
CA ASN A 134 -17.91 11.51 -2.79
C ASN A 134 -16.73 11.65 -1.80
N GLU A 135 -15.59 11.07 -2.10
CA GLU A 135 -14.37 11.32 -1.35
C GLU A 135 -14.09 12.83 -1.27
N PHE A 136 -13.72 13.31 -0.09
CA PHE A 136 -13.46 14.74 0.11
C PHE A 136 -12.25 14.97 1.02
N LEU A 137 -11.66 16.15 0.88
CA LEU A 137 -10.64 16.64 1.78
C LEU A 137 -11.30 17.38 2.96
N HIS A 138 -11.02 16.94 4.19
CA HIS A 138 -11.42 17.66 5.39
C HIS A 138 -10.50 18.86 5.62
N VAL A 139 -10.87 20.02 5.07
CA VAL A 139 -10.02 21.23 5.06
C VAL A 139 -9.49 21.64 6.43
N PRO A 140 -10.30 21.66 7.53
CA PRO A 140 -9.77 21.98 8.86
C PRO A 140 -8.67 21.01 9.31
N TYR A 141 -8.79 19.73 9.00
CA TYR A 141 -7.75 18.74 9.30
C TYR A 141 -6.49 19.00 8.49
N ALA A 142 -6.62 19.24 7.19
CA ALA A 142 -5.50 19.52 6.30
C ALA A 142 -4.69 20.75 6.76
N LYS A 143 -5.37 21.81 7.17
CA LYS A 143 -4.72 23.00 7.72
C LYS A 143 -3.92 22.71 9.00
N ARG A 144 -4.50 21.94 9.93
CA ARG A 144 -3.82 21.53 11.15
C ARG A 144 -2.62 20.64 10.87
N LEU A 145 -2.76 19.69 9.94
CA LEU A 145 -1.67 18.81 9.54
C LEU A 145 -0.52 19.61 8.90
N THR A 146 -0.82 20.55 8.03
CA THR A 146 0.19 21.44 7.42
C THR A 146 0.96 22.21 8.52
N ALA A 147 0.26 22.76 9.50
CA ALA A 147 0.90 23.47 10.61
C ALA A 147 1.76 22.53 11.47
N ALA A 148 1.27 21.30 11.74
CA ALA A 148 2.04 20.30 12.48
C ALA A 148 3.31 19.89 11.72
N VAL A 149 3.23 19.68 10.40
CA VAL A 149 4.41 19.39 9.56
C VAL A 149 5.42 20.52 9.63
N ALA A 150 4.97 21.77 9.53
CA ALA A 150 5.85 22.94 9.64
C ALA A 150 6.55 23.00 11.01
N SER A 151 5.82 22.68 12.10
CA SER A 151 6.37 22.62 13.46
C SER A 151 7.45 21.54 13.59
N VAL A 152 7.23 20.36 13.00
CA VAL A 152 8.22 19.26 13.01
C VAL A 152 9.48 19.65 12.22
N ILE A 153 9.33 20.30 11.07
CA ILE A 153 10.46 20.77 10.25
C ILE A 153 11.27 21.81 11.04
N ALA A 154 10.60 22.74 11.69
CA ALA A 154 11.25 23.75 12.50
C ALA A 154 12.00 23.22 13.74
N ALA A 155 11.62 22.03 14.21
CA ALA A 155 12.27 21.35 15.33
C ALA A 155 13.48 20.47 14.93
N HIS A 156 13.84 20.45 13.66
CA HIS A 156 15.03 19.72 13.19
C HIS A 156 16.29 20.33 13.81
N PRO A 157 17.16 19.49 14.42
CA PRO A 157 18.40 19.95 15.06
C PRO A 157 19.43 20.51 14.07
#